data_f1611d49b583a3205299ad3b3dc403b3
#
_entry.id   f1611d49b583a3205299ad3b3dc403b3
#
_cell.length_a   1.000
_cell.length_b   1.000
_cell.length_c   1.000
_cell.angle_alpha   90.00
_cell.angle_beta   90.00
_cell.angle_gamma   90.00
#
_symmetry.space_group_name_H-M   'P 1'
#
loop_
_entity.id
_entity.type
_entity.pdbx_description
1 polymer ?
#
loop_
_entity_poly.entity_id
_entity_poly.type
_entity_poly.pdbx_seq_one_letter_code
_entity_poly.pdbx_strand_id
1 'polypeptide(L)'
;IDAVRIAGRRVLWTCDPMHGNGIVTSGGVKTRSFDDVLAELEASWDIHRAHGSFLGGVHIELTGLDVTECVGGSAGIRESDLSRSY
;
A
#
# COMPACT_ATOMS: atom_id res chain seq x y z
N ILE A 1 15.48 -9.24 2.77
CA ILE A 1 16.06 -9.54 1.43
C ILE A 1 17.40 -10.22 1.57
N ASP A 2 18.34 -9.62 2.28
CA ASP A 2 19.71 -10.14 2.36
C ASP A 2 19.79 -11.51 3.04
N ALA A 3 19.05 -11.72 4.11
CA ALA A 3 19.03 -13.01 4.81
C ALA A 3 18.56 -14.15 3.91
N VAL A 4 17.54 -13.91 3.08
CA VAL A 4 17.02 -14.90 2.14
C VAL A 4 18.05 -15.18 1.04
N ARG A 5 18.71 -14.16 0.53
CA ARG A 5 19.75 -14.30 -0.50
C ARG A 5 20.97 -15.08 0.04
N ILE A 6 21.42 -14.77 1.25
CA ILE A 6 22.53 -15.46 1.90
C ILE A 6 22.19 -16.93 2.14
N ALA A 7 20.96 -17.24 2.50
CA ALA A 7 20.48 -18.61 2.67
C ALA A 7 20.33 -19.38 1.35
N GLY A 8 20.49 -18.74 0.20
CA GLY A 8 20.34 -19.34 -1.11
C GLY A 8 18.91 -19.74 -1.46
N ARG A 9 17.93 -19.13 -0.83
CA ARG A 9 16.52 -19.43 -1.08
C ARG A 9 15.98 -18.63 -2.26
N ARG A 10 15.11 -19.27 -3.03
CA ARG A 10 14.37 -18.62 -4.10
C ARG A 10 12.98 -18.27 -3.60
N VAL A 11 12.62 -16.99 -3.67
CA VAL A 11 11.31 -16.51 -3.22
C VAL A 11 10.77 -15.51 -4.25
N LEU A 12 9.45 -15.42 -4.32
CA LEU A 12 8.78 -14.35 -5.03
C LEU A 12 8.49 -13.24 -4.02
N TRP A 13 9.08 -12.08 -4.22
CA TRP A 13 8.84 -10.92 -3.38
C TRP A 13 7.59 -10.18 -3.82
N THR A 14 6.70 -9.93 -2.89
CA THR A 14 5.51 -9.09 -3.10
C THR A 14 5.46 -8.01 -2.03
N CYS A 15 4.93 -6.85 -2.40
CA CYS A 15 4.71 -5.73 -1.48
C CYS A 15 3.23 -5.64 -1.14
N ASP A 16 2.95 -5.48 0.15
CA ASP A 16 1.61 -5.12 0.64
C ASP A 16 1.69 -3.70 1.21
N PRO A 17 1.43 -2.66 0.40
CA PRO A 17 1.54 -1.28 0.87
C PRO A 17 0.29 -0.80 1.61
N MET A 18 -0.70 -1.65 1.81
CA MET A 18 -1.99 -1.26 2.37
C MET A 18 -2.10 -1.54 3.86
N HIS A 19 -1.78 -2.76 4.30
CA HIS A 19 -2.07 -3.19 5.67
C HIS A 19 -1.24 -2.46 6.73
N GLY A 20 -0.02 -2.05 6.41
CA GLY A 20 0.83 -1.26 7.31
C GLY A 20 0.47 0.23 7.36
N ASN A 21 -0.34 0.71 6.44
CA ASN A 21 -0.71 2.13 6.29
C ASN A 21 -2.14 2.45 6.72
N GLY A 22 -2.76 1.55 7.49
CA GLY A 22 -4.08 1.82 8.04
C GLY A 22 -4.03 2.95 9.06
N ILE A 23 -4.95 3.90 8.94
CA ILE A 23 -5.11 5.02 9.87
C ILE A 23 -6.56 5.12 10.30
N VAL A 24 -6.78 5.80 11.43
CA VAL A 24 -8.13 6.11 11.92
C VAL A 24 -8.28 7.63 11.89
N THR A 25 -9.32 8.11 11.23
CA THR A 25 -9.59 9.54 11.17
C THR A 25 -10.07 10.08 12.52
N SER A 26 -10.13 11.41 12.65
CA SER A 26 -10.67 12.07 13.84
C SER A 26 -12.12 11.68 14.14
N GLY A 27 -12.87 11.29 13.10
CA GLY A 27 -14.24 10.78 13.22
C GLY A 27 -14.34 9.28 13.53
N GLY A 28 -13.23 8.59 13.75
CA GLY A 28 -13.22 7.15 14.07
C GLY A 28 -13.34 6.24 12.86
N VAL A 29 -13.24 6.76 11.64
CA VAL A 29 -13.33 5.98 10.40
C VAL A 29 -11.95 5.42 10.06
N LYS A 30 -11.87 4.13 9.82
CA LYS A 30 -10.63 3.49 9.35
C LYS A 30 -10.44 3.77 7.86
N THR A 31 -9.24 4.19 7.51
CA THR A 31 -8.90 4.51 6.12
C THR A 31 -7.41 4.34 5.87
N ARG A 32 -6.96 4.71 4.70
CA ARG A 32 -5.55 4.78 4.31
C ARG A 32 -5.31 6.04 3.50
N SER A 33 -4.12 6.63 3.63
CA SER A 33 -3.68 7.68 2.73
C SER A 33 -3.14 7.05 1.44
N PHE A 34 -3.68 7.44 0.30
CA PHE A 34 -3.17 6.98 -1.00
C PHE A 34 -1.68 7.34 -1.16
N ASP A 35 -1.30 8.53 -0.74
CA ASP A 35 0.10 8.97 -0.85
C ASP A 35 1.05 8.12 -0.03
N ASP A 36 0.64 7.67 1.16
CA ASP A 36 1.44 6.76 2.00
C ASP A 36 1.55 5.37 1.38
N VAL A 37 0.46 4.86 0.80
CA VAL A 37 0.45 3.59 0.09
C VAL A 37 1.41 3.64 -1.10
N LEU A 38 1.34 4.69 -1.89
CA LEU A 38 2.23 4.88 -3.04
C LEU A 38 3.69 5.03 -2.61
N ALA A 39 3.96 5.81 -1.55
CA ALA A 39 5.31 6.00 -1.03
C ALA A 39 5.94 4.69 -0.57
N GLU A 40 5.18 3.83 0.10
CA GLU A 40 5.68 2.51 0.52
C GLU A 40 5.98 1.61 -0.68
N LEU A 41 5.12 1.62 -1.70
CA LEU A 41 5.36 0.87 -2.91
C LEU A 41 6.63 1.32 -3.62
N GLU A 42 6.83 2.63 -3.76
CA GLU A 42 8.03 3.20 -4.37
C GLU A 42 9.29 2.87 -3.56
N ALA A 43 9.23 2.99 -2.23
CA ALA A 43 10.32 2.63 -1.34
C ALA A 43 10.67 1.14 -1.45
N SER A 44 9.68 0.26 -1.51
CA SER A 44 9.88 -1.18 -1.68
C SER A 44 10.58 -1.49 -3.00
N TRP A 45 10.19 -0.83 -4.07
CA TRP A 45 10.82 -0.95 -5.39
C TRP A 45 12.31 -0.58 -5.33
N ASP A 46 12.61 0.56 -4.72
CA ASP A 46 13.97 1.06 -4.60
C ASP A 46 14.84 0.16 -3.72
N ILE A 47 14.29 -0.35 -2.62
CA ILE A 47 15.01 -1.26 -1.71
C ILE A 47 15.36 -2.56 -2.43
N HIS A 48 14.42 -3.17 -3.16
CA HIS A 48 14.69 -4.38 -3.90
C HIS A 48 15.76 -4.16 -4.97
N ARG A 49 15.68 -3.05 -5.68
CA ARG A 49 16.68 -2.71 -6.69
C ARG A 49 18.07 -2.50 -6.09
N ALA A 50 18.17 -1.84 -4.93
CA ALA A 50 19.43 -1.61 -4.24
C ALA A 50 20.07 -2.92 -3.73
N HIS A 51 19.25 -3.92 -3.38
CA HIS A 51 19.71 -5.21 -2.88
C HIS A 51 19.85 -6.29 -3.96
N GLY A 52 19.68 -5.93 -5.22
CA GLY A 52 19.83 -6.88 -6.33
C GLY A 52 18.72 -7.91 -6.45
N SER A 53 17.56 -7.64 -5.88
CA SER A 53 16.37 -8.47 -5.99
C SER A 53 15.30 -7.78 -6.81
N PHE A 54 14.20 -8.49 -7.09
CA PHE A 54 13.09 -7.97 -7.86
C PHE A 54 11.83 -7.98 -7.04
N LEU A 55 11.12 -6.85 -7.05
CA LEU A 55 9.75 -6.81 -6.57
C LEU A 55 8.85 -7.43 -7.64
N GLY A 56 8.33 -8.62 -7.36
CA GLY A 56 7.59 -9.43 -8.34
C GLY A 56 6.10 -9.17 -8.35
N GLY A 57 5.57 -8.44 -7.39
CA GLY A 57 4.14 -8.16 -7.33
C GLY A 57 3.75 -7.24 -6.20
N VAL A 58 2.48 -6.83 -6.23
CA VAL A 58 1.86 -5.96 -5.24
C VAL A 58 0.56 -6.60 -4.79
N HIS A 59 0.33 -6.64 -3.47
CA HIS A 59 -0.94 -7.06 -2.91
C HIS A 59 -1.81 -5.84 -2.66
N ILE A 60 -2.95 -5.78 -3.33
CA ILE A 60 -3.92 -4.69 -3.21
C ILE A 60 -5.29 -5.29 -2.96
N GLU A 61 -5.98 -4.77 -1.97
CA GLU A 61 -7.36 -5.13 -1.71
C GLU A 61 -8.31 -4.15 -2.39
N LEU A 62 -9.29 -4.70 -3.09
CA LEU A 62 -10.32 -3.93 -3.78
C LEU A 62 -11.69 -4.42 -3.30
N THR A 63 -12.66 -3.54 -3.36
CA THR A 63 -14.05 -3.88 -3.11
C THR A 63 -14.89 -3.60 -4.36
N GLY A 64 -15.92 -4.42 -4.57
CA GLY A 64 -16.93 -4.17 -5.59
C GLY A 64 -18.04 -3.22 -5.13
N LEU A 65 -18.00 -2.77 -3.89
CA LEU A 65 -18.97 -1.84 -3.34
C LEU A 65 -18.64 -0.41 -3.81
N ASP A 66 -19.68 0.38 -4.01
CA ASP A 66 -19.57 1.78 -4.43
C ASP A 66 -19.32 2.65 -3.19
N VAL A 67 -18.10 2.59 -2.67
CA VAL A 67 -17.67 3.30 -1.47
C VAL A 67 -16.33 3.99 -1.67
N THR A 68 -16.06 4.98 -0.84
CA THR A 68 -14.79 5.70 -0.81
C THR A 68 -13.97 5.20 0.38
N GLU A 69 -12.81 4.58 0.12
CA GLU A 69 -12.03 3.90 1.15
C GLU A 69 -10.70 4.57 1.48
N CYS A 70 -10.14 5.34 0.57
CA CYS A 70 -8.85 6.00 0.76
C CYS A 70 -8.97 7.50 0.63
N VAL A 71 -8.08 8.22 1.33
CA VAL A 71 -7.93 9.67 1.18
C VAL A 71 -6.74 9.98 0.28
N GLY A 72 -6.77 11.15 -0.36
CA GLY A 72 -5.70 11.60 -1.24
C GLY A 72 -5.84 11.09 -2.67
N GLY A 73 -4.71 11.00 -3.36
CA GLY A 73 -4.65 10.59 -4.76
C GLY A 73 -5.05 11.69 -5.73
N SER A 74 -5.16 11.33 -7.01
CA SER A 74 -5.48 12.28 -8.09
C SER A 74 -6.89 12.87 -7.99
N ALA A 75 -7.82 12.16 -7.34
CA ALA A 75 -9.18 12.64 -7.12
C ALA A 75 -9.31 13.59 -5.92
N GLY A 76 -8.26 13.75 -5.10
CA GLY A 76 -8.26 14.64 -3.94
C GLY A 76 -9.27 14.26 -2.87
N ILE A 77 -9.47 12.96 -2.62
CA ILE A 77 -10.41 12.47 -1.62
C ILE A 77 -10.03 12.96 -0.23
N ARG A 78 -11.02 13.49 0.51
CA ARG A 78 -10.86 13.99 1.88
C ARG A 78 -11.53 13.06 2.88
N GLU A 79 -11.21 13.23 4.16
CA GLU A 79 -11.84 12.47 5.24
C GLU A 79 -13.36 12.56 5.21
N SER A 80 -13.91 13.73 4.86
CA SER A 80 -15.36 13.94 4.76
C SER A 80 -16.02 13.11 3.67
N ASP A 81 -15.27 12.61 2.70
CA ASP A 81 -15.77 11.81 1.59
C ASP A 81 -15.88 10.32 1.92
N LEU A 82 -15.26 9.86 3.01
CA LEU A 82 -15.11 8.44 3.32
C LEU A 82 -16.43 7.72 3.62
N SER A 83 -17.47 8.44 4.04
CA SER A 83 -18.78 7.88 4.27
C SER A 83 -19.72 7.96 3.06
N ARG A 84 -19.24 8.51 1.96
CA ARG A 84 -20.04 8.73 0.75
C ARG A 84 -19.88 7.56 -0.22
N SER A 85 -21.00 7.18 -0.84
CA SER A 85 -21.00 6.31 -2.03
C SER A 85 -20.65 7.13 -3.28
N TYR A 86 -20.08 6.50 -4.24
CA TYR A 86 -19.81 7.13 -5.53
C TYR A 86 -21.11 7.38 -6.31
#